data_b1a0e51959036e4fbf4ec582deb4670f
#
_entry.id   b1a0e51959036e4fbf4ec582deb4670f
#
_cell.length_a   1.000
_cell.length_b   1.000
_cell.length_c   1.000
_cell.angle_alpha   90.00
_cell.angle_beta   90.00
_cell.angle_gamma   90.00
#
_symmetry.space_group_name_H-M   'P 1'
#
loop_
_entity.id
_entity.type
_entity.pdbx_description
1 polymer ?
#
loop_
_entity_poly.entity_id
_entity_poly.type
_entity_poly.pdbx_seq_one_letter_code
_entity_poly.pdbx_strand_id
1 'polypeptide(L)'
;MIALTGMAAQADMKFAPGEDDTFNWASLDEFKAAHGDLSGQELNILGPWLGGDKDLFESVIPYFEEATGVDVKYSGSDSFEQQIVIDAEAGSPPDVAVFPQPGLAAGLAAKGKLMPLSDDVGAWISENYAAGDSWAKLVTYPGPDGANHVYAFPYKADVKSLVWYVPENLEDAGYEVPTTLEDLKALTEQIVADGETPWCIGLGSGGATGWPATDWVEDLMLRTNAPEDYDAWVTNELKFNDPKVVKAIDDFGWFAKNDDFVAGGTGSVAATDFRDSPKGLFESPPACYFHRQASFITTFFPEGTVVGEDADFFYFPAPADGSLGQPVLGGGTLFSVLTDNPAGPAFIEFLQTPIAHEIWMAQQGFLTPHKGVNPEAYADPVVGRMGEVLLNATTFRFDGSDMMPGAIGAGAFWTGMVDFVGGKSAQEAADQIQSTWDTLQ
;
A
#
# COMPACT_ATOMS: atom_id res chain seq x y z
N MET A 1 -34.76 -16.89 37.83
CA MET A 1 -34.26 -16.48 36.50
C MET A 1 -33.01 -15.65 36.75
N ILE A 2 -31.83 -16.23 36.56
CA ILE A 2 -30.57 -15.53 36.65
C ILE A 2 -30.29 -15.08 35.21
N ALA A 3 -30.31 -13.77 34.98
CA ALA A 3 -29.90 -13.18 33.71
C ALA A 3 -28.38 -13.35 33.63
N LEU A 4 -27.89 -14.24 32.76
CA LEU A 4 -26.51 -14.18 32.27
C LEU A 4 -26.42 -12.98 31.33
N THR A 5 -25.93 -11.88 31.83
CA THR A 5 -25.37 -10.84 31.00
C THR A 5 -24.09 -11.42 30.39
N GLY A 6 -24.14 -11.76 29.10
CA GLY A 6 -22.93 -12.07 28.34
C GLY A 6 -22.06 -10.82 28.32
N MET A 7 -20.95 -10.84 29.05
CA MET A 7 -19.86 -9.95 28.84
C MET A 7 -19.27 -10.35 27.45
N ALA A 8 -19.46 -9.53 26.44
CA ALA A 8 -18.63 -9.61 25.26
C ALA A 8 -17.17 -9.55 25.73
N ALA A 9 -16.33 -10.46 25.26
CA ALA A 9 -14.90 -10.37 25.51
C ALA A 9 -14.43 -9.08 24.86
N GLN A 10 -14.16 -8.07 25.67
CA GLN A 10 -13.52 -6.84 25.21
C GLN A 10 -12.16 -7.24 24.70
N ALA A 11 -11.88 -6.94 23.44
CA ALA A 11 -10.55 -7.20 22.88
C ALA A 11 -9.52 -6.39 23.69
N ASP A 12 -8.40 -7.01 24.06
CA ASP A 12 -7.37 -6.35 24.85
C ASP A 12 -6.77 -5.17 24.04
N MET A 13 -6.88 -3.96 24.56
CA MET A 13 -6.21 -2.79 23.98
C MET A 13 -4.70 -2.93 24.07
N LYS A 14 -4.00 -2.68 22.97
CA LYS A 14 -2.53 -2.78 22.89
C LYS A 14 -1.85 -1.79 23.84
N PHE A 15 -2.39 -0.58 23.94
CA PHE A 15 -1.92 0.50 24.82
C PHE A 15 -3.08 0.94 25.71
N ALA A 16 -2.81 1.09 27.02
CA ALA A 16 -3.85 1.48 27.97
C ALA A 16 -4.16 2.98 27.86
N PRO A 17 -5.42 3.38 27.66
CA PRO A 17 -5.79 4.80 27.56
C PRO A 17 -5.31 5.61 28.76
N GLY A 18 -4.61 6.73 28.48
CA GLY A 18 -4.13 7.68 29.49
C GLY A 18 -2.85 7.28 30.23
N GLU A 19 -2.22 6.16 29.89
CA GLU A 19 -0.97 5.75 30.56
C GLU A 19 0.30 6.30 29.86
N ASP A 20 0.21 6.70 28.59
CA ASP A 20 1.32 7.21 27.81
C ASP A 20 0.94 8.54 27.14
N ASP A 21 1.68 9.60 27.46
CA ASP A 21 1.44 10.96 26.98
C ASP A 21 1.85 11.16 25.50
N THR A 22 2.49 10.17 24.86
CA THR A 22 2.80 10.22 23.42
C THR A 22 1.56 10.07 22.55
N PHE A 23 0.50 9.45 23.09
CA PHE A 23 -0.76 9.26 22.40
C PHE A 23 -1.75 10.39 22.68
N ASN A 24 -2.50 10.81 21.66
CA ASN A 24 -3.56 11.82 21.79
C ASN A 24 -4.86 11.21 22.32
N TRP A 25 -4.86 10.77 23.57
CA TRP A 25 -6.05 10.20 24.24
C TRP A 25 -7.24 11.13 24.26
N ALA A 26 -7.00 12.46 24.31
CA ALA A 26 -8.07 13.45 24.29
C ALA A 26 -8.94 13.34 23.03
N SER A 27 -8.36 12.95 21.88
CA SER A 27 -9.13 12.75 20.64
C SER A 27 -10.07 11.55 20.72
N LEU A 28 -9.72 10.49 21.47
CA LEU A 28 -10.62 9.37 21.75
C LEU A 28 -11.79 9.80 22.64
N ASP A 29 -11.52 10.56 23.70
CA ASP A 29 -12.55 11.06 24.61
C ASP A 29 -13.53 12.00 23.89
N GLU A 30 -13.02 12.88 23.03
CA GLU A 30 -13.83 13.78 22.19
C GLU A 30 -14.72 12.98 21.21
N PHE A 31 -14.16 11.98 20.55
CA PHE A 31 -14.90 11.08 19.67
C PHE A 31 -16.02 10.36 20.43
N LYS A 32 -15.70 9.76 21.57
CA LYS A 32 -16.66 9.07 22.44
C LYS A 32 -17.80 9.98 22.89
N ALA A 33 -17.49 11.25 23.21
CA ALA A 33 -18.49 12.23 23.61
C ALA A 33 -19.41 12.65 22.44
N ALA A 34 -18.89 12.66 21.22
CA ALA A 34 -19.63 13.08 20.02
C ALA A 34 -20.58 12.00 19.48
N HIS A 35 -20.17 10.70 19.52
CA HIS A 35 -20.93 9.64 18.84
C HIS A 35 -21.92 8.88 19.72
N GLY A 36 -21.80 8.93 21.02
CA GLY A 36 -22.75 8.26 21.93
C GLY A 36 -22.68 6.73 21.83
N ASP A 37 -23.76 6.09 22.30
CA ASP A 37 -23.87 4.63 22.40
C ASP A 37 -24.48 4.03 21.12
N LEU A 38 -23.67 3.25 20.40
CA LEU A 38 -24.07 2.43 19.23
C LEU A 38 -24.12 0.95 19.59
N SER A 39 -24.22 0.61 20.88
CA SER A 39 -24.25 -0.77 21.36
C SER A 39 -25.34 -1.61 20.68
N GLY A 40 -24.92 -2.81 20.26
CA GLY A 40 -25.79 -3.76 19.54
C GLY A 40 -25.71 -3.64 18.02
N GLN A 41 -24.92 -2.70 17.49
CA GLN A 41 -24.53 -2.70 16.08
C GLN A 41 -23.33 -3.64 15.88
N GLU A 42 -23.29 -4.31 14.73
CA GLU A 42 -22.13 -5.05 14.22
C GLU A 42 -21.62 -4.32 12.99
N LEU A 43 -20.30 -4.19 12.84
CA LEU A 43 -19.66 -3.59 11.69
C LEU A 43 -18.76 -4.61 10.99
N ASN A 44 -19.13 -5.00 9.78
CA ASN A 44 -18.35 -5.92 8.96
C ASN A 44 -17.42 -5.16 8.01
N ILE A 45 -16.11 -5.37 8.15
CA ILE A 45 -15.08 -4.75 7.34
C ILE A 45 -14.38 -5.83 6.50
N LEU A 46 -14.26 -5.62 5.19
CA LEU A 46 -13.46 -6.45 4.29
C LEU A 46 -12.26 -5.66 3.77
N GLY A 47 -11.07 -6.27 3.78
CA GLY A 47 -9.87 -5.62 3.28
C GLY A 47 -8.80 -6.60 2.80
N PRO A 48 -7.67 -6.11 2.29
CA PRO A 48 -6.60 -6.93 1.74
C PRO A 48 -5.63 -7.45 2.81
N TRP A 49 -5.67 -6.93 4.03
CA TRP A 49 -4.67 -7.19 5.05
C TRP A 49 -4.78 -8.59 5.65
N LEU A 50 -3.66 -9.31 5.65
CA LEU A 50 -3.47 -10.63 6.23
C LEU A 50 -2.16 -10.66 7.06
N GLY A 51 -2.04 -11.63 7.95
CA GLY A 51 -0.84 -11.78 8.78
C GLY A 51 -0.54 -10.53 9.60
N GLY A 52 0.69 -10.03 9.58
CA GLY A 52 1.12 -8.88 10.39
C GLY A 52 0.31 -7.62 10.16
N ASP A 53 -0.02 -7.26 8.91
CA ASP A 53 -0.84 -6.08 8.61
C ASP A 53 -2.25 -6.19 9.21
N LYS A 54 -2.84 -7.41 9.18
CA LYS A 54 -4.13 -7.68 9.83
C LYS A 54 -4.06 -7.45 11.33
N ASP A 55 -3.05 -8.03 11.99
CA ASP A 55 -2.88 -7.94 13.45
C ASP A 55 -2.70 -6.47 13.88
N LEU A 56 -1.97 -5.69 13.08
CA LEU A 56 -1.75 -4.26 13.32
C LEU A 56 -3.04 -3.44 13.18
N PHE A 57 -3.82 -3.69 12.12
CA PHE A 57 -5.12 -3.03 11.96
C PHE A 57 -6.10 -3.45 13.06
N GLU A 58 -6.18 -4.74 13.36
CA GLU A 58 -7.04 -5.24 14.44
C GLU A 58 -6.68 -4.67 15.81
N SER A 59 -5.44 -4.21 16.03
CA SER A 59 -5.05 -3.53 17.27
C SER A 59 -5.69 -2.14 17.45
N VAL A 60 -6.16 -1.52 16.37
CA VAL A 60 -6.85 -0.21 16.37
C VAL A 60 -8.33 -0.35 16.72
N ILE A 61 -8.95 -1.47 16.34
CA ILE A 61 -10.40 -1.73 16.47
C ILE A 61 -10.90 -1.60 17.91
N PRO A 62 -10.22 -2.13 18.97
CA PRO A 62 -10.74 -2.09 20.35
C PRO A 62 -11.02 -0.68 20.87
N TYR A 63 -10.33 0.34 20.37
CA TYR A 63 -10.56 1.73 20.77
C TYR A 63 -11.88 2.29 20.22
N PHE A 64 -12.25 1.90 19.00
CA PHE A 64 -13.55 2.23 18.43
C PHE A 64 -14.67 1.47 19.16
N GLU A 65 -14.47 0.18 19.43
CA GLU A 65 -15.44 -0.66 20.14
C GLU A 65 -15.70 -0.14 21.56
N GLU A 66 -14.65 0.24 22.28
CA GLU A 66 -14.77 0.83 23.62
C GLU A 66 -15.51 2.17 23.59
N ALA A 67 -15.23 3.00 22.59
CA ALA A 67 -15.85 4.32 22.49
C ALA A 67 -17.34 4.27 22.13
N THR A 68 -17.77 3.27 21.34
CA THR A 68 -19.11 3.22 20.73
C THR A 68 -19.98 2.06 21.14
N GLY A 69 -19.39 0.96 21.64
CA GLY A 69 -20.10 -0.30 21.91
C GLY A 69 -20.44 -1.13 20.67
N VAL A 70 -19.91 -0.79 19.49
CA VAL A 70 -20.06 -1.56 18.25
C VAL A 70 -19.20 -2.81 18.34
N ASP A 71 -19.67 -3.95 17.77
CA ASP A 71 -18.88 -5.17 17.58
C ASP A 71 -18.31 -5.19 16.15
N VAL A 72 -16.98 -5.04 15.99
CA VAL A 72 -16.32 -4.94 14.68
C VAL A 72 -15.77 -6.30 14.26
N LYS A 73 -16.05 -6.70 13.02
CA LYS A 73 -15.53 -7.93 12.41
C LYS A 73 -14.71 -7.58 11.16
N TYR A 74 -13.41 -7.74 11.26
CA TYR A 74 -12.53 -7.60 10.10
C TYR A 74 -12.29 -8.94 9.43
N SER A 75 -12.44 -8.98 8.12
CA SER A 75 -12.09 -10.11 7.25
C SER A 75 -11.04 -9.69 6.24
N GLY A 76 -9.88 -10.35 6.27
CA GLY A 76 -8.82 -10.14 5.28
C GLY A 76 -8.91 -11.14 4.13
N SER A 77 -8.57 -10.71 2.91
CA SER A 77 -8.54 -11.57 1.72
C SER A 77 -7.46 -11.11 0.75
N ASP A 78 -6.59 -12.03 0.31
CA ASP A 78 -5.66 -11.81 -0.80
C ASP A 78 -6.32 -11.92 -2.19
N SER A 79 -7.63 -12.09 -2.21
CA SER A 79 -8.50 -11.99 -3.38
C SER A 79 -9.54 -10.87 -3.19
N PHE A 80 -9.18 -9.84 -2.41
CA PHE A 80 -10.08 -8.73 -2.04
C PHE A 80 -10.72 -8.07 -3.26
N GLU A 81 -9.95 -7.77 -4.30
CA GLU A 81 -10.41 -7.03 -5.47
C GLU A 81 -11.50 -7.78 -6.24
N GLN A 82 -11.38 -9.11 -6.34
CA GLN A 82 -12.41 -9.94 -6.97
C GLN A 82 -13.61 -10.10 -6.05
N GLN A 83 -13.36 -10.34 -4.76
CA GLN A 83 -14.42 -10.60 -3.78
C GLN A 83 -15.33 -9.40 -3.60
N ILE A 84 -14.76 -8.19 -3.41
CA ILE A 84 -15.56 -6.99 -3.19
C ILE A 84 -16.48 -6.65 -4.37
N VAL A 85 -16.03 -6.90 -5.60
CA VAL A 85 -16.86 -6.72 -6.81
C VAL A 85 -18.02 -7.72 -6.82
N ILE A 86 -17.73 -9.01 -6.53
CA ILE A 86 -18.76 -10.06 -6.48
C ILE A 86 -19.80 -9.75 -5.42
N ASP A 87 -19.39 -9.42 -4.21
CA ASP A 87 -20.27 -9.16 -3.07
C ASP A 87 -21.14 -7.91 -3.32
N ALA A 88 -20.55 -6.86 -3.86
CA ALA A 88 -21.27 -5.63 -4.23
C ALA A 88 -22.29 -5.88 -5.35
N GLU A 89 -21.95 -6.65 -6.38
CA GLU A 89 -22.89 -6.97 -7.47
C GLU A 89 -24.01 -7.94 -6.99
N ALA A 90 -23.67 -8.86 -6.09
CA ALA A 90 -24.66 -9.78 -5.50
C ALA A 90 -25.63 -9.09 -4.52
N GLY A 91 -25.35 -7.85 -4.10
CA GLY A 91 -26.16 -7.12 -3.14
C GLY A 91 -26.00 -7.57 -1.69
N SER A 92 -24.84 -8.15 -1.36
CA SER A 92 -24.45 -8.56 0.01
C SER A 92 -23.02 -8.06 0.33
N PRO A 93 -22.74 -6.75 0.17
CA PRO A 93 -21.42 -6.22 0.47
C PRO A 93 -21.15 -6.19 1.98
N PRO A 94 -19.88 -6.07 2.41
CA PRO A 94 -19.54 -5.67 3.76
C PRO A 94 -20.04 -4.25 4.04
N ASP A 95 -20.09 -3.84 5.32
CA ASP A 95 -20.47 -2.48 5.68
C ASP A 95 -19.42 -1.46 5.25
N VAL A 96 -18.15 -1.82 5.45
CA VAL A 96 -16.96 -1.02 5.08
C VAL A 96 -15.99 -1.90 4.31
N ALA A 97 -15.33 -1.33 3.31
CA ALA A 97 -14.24 -1.99 2.59
C ALA A 97 -12.99 -1.12 2.56
N VAL A 98 -11.81 -1.79 2.60
CA VAL A 98 -10.49 -1.17 2.57
C VAL A 98 -9.89 -1.35 1.18
N PHE A 99 -9.79 -0.28 0.43
CA PHE A 99 -9.30 -0.28 -0.95
C PHE A 99 -7.86 0.22 -1.02
N PRO A 100 -6.90 -0.58 -1.45
CA PRO A 100 -5.63 -0.05 -1.96
C PRO A 100 -5.80 0.71 -3.28
N GLN A 101 -6.82 0.36 -4.09
CA GLN A 101 -7.00 0.85 -5.45
C GLN A 101 -8.12 1.91 -5.56
N PRO A 102 -7.78 3.22 -5.63
CA PRO A 102 -8.75 4.28 -5.92
C PRO A 102 -9.54 4.06 -7.21
N GLY A 103 -8.91 3.48 -8.25
CA GLY A 103 -9.58 3.19 -9.52
C GLY A 103 -10.67 2.12 -9.42
N LEU A 104 -10.46 1.08 -8.58
CA LEU A 104 -11.47 0.07 -8.28
C LEU A 104 -12.65 0.69 -7.51
N ALA A 105 -12.34 1.48 -6.48
CA ALA A 105 -13.35 2.19 -5.69
C ALA A 105 -14.18 3.14 -6.58
N ALA A 106 -13.53 3.92 -7.46
CA ALA A 106 -14.21 4.80 -8.42
C ALA A 106 -15.15 4.03 -9.35
N GLY A 107 -14.74 2.85 -9.83
CA GLY A 107 -15.58 1.97 -10.65
C GLY A 107 -16.84 1.49 -9.92
N LEU A 108 -16.74 1.17 -8.63
CA LEU A 108 -17.87 0.78 -7.79
C LEU A 108 -18.75 1.99 -7.43
N ALA A 109 -18.17 3.17 -7.18
CA ALA A 109 -18.90 4.41 -6.96
C ALA A 109 -19.78 4.78 -8.17
N ALA A 110 -19.23 4.74 -9.38
CA ALA A 110 -19.95 5.01 -10.61
C ALA A 110 -21.15 4.07 -10.85
N LYS A 111 -21.08 2.84 -10.34
CA LYS A 111 -22.16 1.84 -10.36
C LYS A 111 -23.16 1.97 -9.19
N GLY A 112 -22.95 2.93 -8.28
CA GLY A 112 -23.80 3.11 -7.10
C GLY A 112 -23.64 1.99 -6.06
N LYS A 113 -22.45 1.39 -5.98
CA LYS A 113 -22.13 0.31 -5.02
C LYS A 113 -21.43 0.83 -3.76
N LEU A 114 -21.01 2.10 -3.76
CA LEU A 114 -20.49 2.79 -2.58
C LEU A 114 -21.49 3.86 -2.14
N MET A 115 -21.52 4.10 -0.85
CA MET A 115 -22.27 5.20 -0.25
C MET A 115 -21.38 6.46 -0.28
N PRO A 116 -21.90 7.61 -0.74
CA PRO A 116 -21.15 8.85 -0.60
C PRO A 116 -20.96 9.19 0.89
N LEU A 117 -19.77 9.63 1.24
CA LEU A 117 -19.49 10.20 2.56
C LEU A 117 -20.04 11.63 2.64
N SER A 118 -20.12 12.18 3.86
CA SER A 118 -20.48 13.58 4.05
C SER A 118 -19.50 14.51 3.34
N ASP A 119 -19.99 15.61 2.77
CA ASP A 119 -19.17 16.65 2.12
C ASP A 119 -18.11 17.23 3.10
N ASP A 120 -18.39 17.19 4.41
CA ASP A 120 -17.45 17.62 5.45
C ASP A 120 -16.17 16.77 5.49
N VAL A 121 -16.23 15.49 5.09
CA VAL A 121 -15.06 14.59 5.05
C VAL A 121 -14.02 15.11 4.06
N GLY A 122 -14.43 15.54 2.88
CA GLY A 122 -13.51 16.10 1.87
C GLY A 122 -12.85 17.40 2.35
N ALA A 123 -13.61 18.28 2.99
CA ALA A 123 -13.08 19.50 3.58
C ALA A 123 -12.10 19.19 4.74
N TRP A 124 -12.45 18.22 5.57
CA TRP A 124 -11.60 17.79 6.68
C TRP A 124 -10.25 17.22 6.16
N ILE A 125 -10.26 16.38 5.11
CA ILE A 125 -9.04 15.85 4.48
C ILE A 125 -8.15 17.00 3.97
N SER A 126 -8.74 17.96 3.22
CA SER A 126 -8.01 19.11 2.70
C SER A 126 -7.33 19.93 3.79
N GLU A 127 -8.00 20.11 4.94
CA GLU A 127 -7.50 20.89 6.06
C GLU A 127 -6.47 20.12 6.89
N ASN A 128 -6.70 18.85 7.20
CA ASN A 128 -5.95 18.11 8.21
C ASN A 128 -4.84 17.23 7.67
N TYR A 129 -4.78 16.99 6.36
CA TYR A 129 -3.72 16.19 5.76
C TYR A 129 -2.64 17.04 5.11
N ALA A 130 -1.39 16.58 5.16
CA ALA A 130 -0.33 17.10 4.30
C ALA A 130 -0.70 16.83 2.84
N ALA A 131 -0.59 17.83 1.96
CA ALA A 131 -1.10 17.78 0.59
C ALA A 131 -2.61 17.42 0.50
N GLY A 132 -3.42 17.89 1.45
CA GLY A 132 -4.80 17.50 1.67
C GLY A 132 -5.71 17.60 0.44
N ASP A 133 -5.55 18.65 -0.39
CA ASP A 133 -6.32 18.78 -1.64
C ASP A 133 -6.06 17.63 -2.63
N SER A 134 -4.83 17.10 -2.66
CA SER A 134 -4.50 15.94 -3.49
C SER A 134 -5.18 14.68 -2.98
N TRP A 135 -5.19 14.47 -1.67
CA TRP A 135 -5.88 13.36 -1.04
C TRP A 135 -7.40 13.46 -1.20
N ALA A 136 -7.98 14.64 -0.99
CA ALA A 136 -9.42 14.86 -1.20
C ALA A 136 -9.83 14.59 -2.66
N LYS A 137 -9.01 15.01 -3.63
CA LYS A 137 -9.22 14.72 -5.04
C LYS A 137 -9.14 13.22 -5.34
N LEU A 138 -8.21 12.50 -4.72
CA LEU A 138 -8.00 11.06 -4.89
C LEU A 138 -9.24 10.24 -4.51
N VAL A 139 -10.05 10.71 -3.56
CA VAL A 139 -11.23 10.00 -3.04
C VAL A 139 -12.56 10.57 -3.52
N THR A 140 -12.50 11.51 -4.48
CA THR A 140 -13.68 12.16 -5.09
C THR A 140 -13.95 11.58 -6.46
N TYR A 141 -15.06 10.89 -6.62
CA TYR A 141 -15.43 10.16 -7.84
C TYR A 141 -16.80 10.58 -8.35
N PRO A 142 -17.08 10.41 -9.66
CA PRO A 142 -18.44 10.55 -10.19
C PRO A 142 -19.32 9.40 -9.67
N GLY A 143 -20.49 9.77 -9.14
CA GLY A 143 -21.53 8.81 -8.77
C GLY A 143 -22.41 8.42 -9.95
N PRO A 144 -23.48 7.62 -9.72
CA PRO A 144 -24.44 7.22 -10.76
C PRO A 144 -25.20 8.39 -11.38
N ASP A 145 -25.27 9.52 -10.67
CA ASP A 145 -25.88 10.78 -11.12
C ASP A 145 -24.94 11.63 -12.00
N GLY A 146 -23.67 11.20 -12.13
CA GLY A 146 -22.61 11.91 -12.83
C GLY A 146 -22.01 13.07 -12.04
N ALA A 147 -22.48 13.34 -10.82
CA ALA A 147 -21.89 14.32 -9.92
C ALA A 147 -20.73 13.71 -9.12
N ASN A 148 -19.75 14.53 -8.80
CA ASN A 148 -18.63 14.13 -7.96
C ASN A 148 -19.00 14.17 -6.49
N HIS A 149 -18.72 13.09 -5.76
CA HIS A 149 -18.90 12.98 -4.33
C HIS A 149 -17.64 12.34 -3.70
N VAL A 150 -17.42 12.59 -2.41
CA VAL A 150 -16.40 11.89 -1.65
C VAL A 150 -16.90 10.49 -1.32
N TYR A 151 -16.17 9.45 -1.69
CA TYR A 151 -16.58 8.05 -1.47
C TYR A 151 -15.64 7.25 -0.57
N ALA A 152 -14.50 7.83 -0.21
CA ALA A 152 -13.54 7.11 0.61
C ALA A 152 -12.79 8.07 1.55
N PHE A 153 -12.19 7.49 2.60
CA PHE A 153 -11.31 8.17 3.52
C PHE A 153 -9.90 7.54 3.45
N PRO A 154 -8.85 8.31 3.09
CA PRO A 154 -7.48 7.81 3.07
C PRO A 154 -6.97 7.69 4.51
N TYR A 155 -6.51 6.50 4.88
CA TYR A 155 -6.07 6.24 6.26
C TYR A 155 -4.56 6.00 6.35
N LYS A 156 -4.02 5.11 5.53
CA LYS A 156 -2.62 4.75 5.49
C LYS A 156 -1.99 5.23 4.19
N ALA A 157 -0.79 5.79 4.28
CA ALA A 157 0.05 6.13 3.14
C ALA A 157 1.26 5.20 3.07
N ASP A 158 1.81 5.00 1.88
CA ASP A 158 3.00 4.20 1.65
C ASP A 158 3.98 4.92 0.72
N VAL A 159 5.27 4.79 1.01
CA VAL A 159 6.37 5.15 0.11
C VAL A 159 6.84 3.88 -0.58
N LYS A 160 6.79 3.84 -1.92
CA LYS A 160 7.08 2.64 -2.71
C LYS A 160 8.48 2.64 -3.34
N SER A 161 9.15 3.79 -3.42
CA SER A 161 10.49 3.95 -4.01
C SER A 161 11.61 3.61 -3.04
N LEU A 162 11.54 2.44 -2.40
CA LEU A 162 12.51 2.00 -1.39
C LEU A 162 13.15 0.66 -1.78
N VAL A 163 14.44 0.53 -1.47
CA VAL A 163 15.19 -0.74 -1.53
C VAL A 163 15.69 -1.06 -0.13
N TRP A 164 15.28 -2.20 0.37
CA TRP A 164 15.60 -2.72 1.70
C TRP A 164 16.84 -3.61 1.66
N TYR A 165 17.63 -3.57 2.70
CA TYR A 165 18.85 -4.35 2.86
C TYR A 165 19.18 -4.55 4.35
N VAL A 166 20.07 -5.48 4.66
CA VAL A 166 20.67 -5.68 6.00
C VAL A 166 22.04 -4.99 5.98
N PRO A 167 22.26 -3.94 6.83
CA PRO A 167 23.51 -3.18 6.82
C PRO A 167 24.74 -4.04 7.05
N GLU A 168 24.70 -4.99 8.00
CA GLU A 168 25.79 -5.91 8.33
C GLU A 168 26.20 -6.74 7.10
N ASN A 169 25.24 -7.23 6.30
CA ASN A 169 25.53 -8.02 5.10
C ASN A 169 26.32 -7.23 4.05
N LEU A 170 25.96 -5.93 3.85
CA LEU A 170 26.68 -5.06 2.92
C LEU A 170 28.09 -4.75 3.43
N GLU A 171 28.21 -4.43 4.74
CA GLU A 171 29.48 -4.13 5.37
C GLU A 171 30.46 -5.33 5.31
N ASP A 172 29.98 -6.51 5.65
CA ASP A 172 30.76 -7.76 5.63
C ASP A 172 31.23 -8.11 4.20
N ALA A 173 30.39 -7.86 3.19
CA ALA A 173 30.73 -8.07 1.79
C ALA A 173 31.57 -6.93 1.17
N GLY A 174 31.67 -5.78 1.86
CA GLY A 174 32.37 -4.59 1.39
C GLY A 174 31.64 -3.83 0.27
N TYR A 175 30.32 -3.93 0.24
CA TYR A 175 29.47 -3.20 -0.69
C TYR A 175 29.01 -1.86 -0.11
N GLU A 176 28.89 -0.85 -0.98
CA GLU A 176 28.37 0.46 -0.61
C GLU A 176 26.96 0.66 -1.16
N VAL A 177 26.11 1.42 -0.44
CA VAL A 177 24.76 1.78 -0.88
C VAL A 177 24.85 2.60 -2.17
N PRO A 178 24.21 2.17 -3.28
CA PRO A 178 24.27 2.86 -4.55
C PRO A 178 23.45 4.16 -4.53
N THR A 179 23.94 5.19 -5.21
CA THR A 179 23.32 6.52 -5.26
C THR A 179 22.66 6.84 -6.60
N THR A 180 22.98 6.08 -7.65
CA THR A 180 22.39 6.19 -8.98
C THR A 180 21.86 4.85 -9.48
N LEU A 181 20.95 4.87 -10.45
CA LEU A 181 20.43 3.64 -11.05
C LEU A 181 21.53 2.83 -11.74
N GLU A 182 22.50 3.53 -12.32
CA GLU A 182 23.69 2.93 -12.95
C GLU A 182 24.58 2.24 -11.90
N ASP A 183 24.80 2.88 -10.74
CA ASP A 183 25.56 2.27 -9.64
C ASP A 183 24.84 1.04 -9.08
N LEU A 184 23.50 1.10 -8.95
CA LEU A 184 22.69 -0.04 -8.51
C LEU A 184 22.81 -1.22 -9.47
N LYS A 185 22.77 -0.96 -10.77
CA LYS A 185 22.98 -2.00 -11.80
C LYS A 185 24.41 -2.56 -11.76
N ALA A 186 25.42 -1.70 -11.63
CA ALA A 186 26.81 -2.13 -11.52
C ALA A 186 27.05 -2.97 -10.26
N LEU A 187 26.47 -2.59 -9.12
CA LEU A 187 26.55 -3.37 -7.89
C LEU A 187 25.84 -4.71 -8.02
N THR A 188 24.67 -4.75 -8.67
CA THR A 188 23.96 -6.00 -8.98
C THR A 188 24.85 -6.98 -9.75
N GLU A 189 25.54 -6.49 -10.81
CA GLU A 189 26.47 -7.31 -11.60
C GLU A 189 27.73 -7.72 -10.81
N GLN A 190 28.23 -6.86 -9.92
CA GLN A 190 29.36 -7.17 -9.05
C GLN A 190 29.01 -8.27 -8.07
N ILE A 191 27.86 -8.22 -7.38
CA ILE A 191 27.41 -9.25 -6.43
C ILE A 191 27.39 -10.62 -7.12
N VAL A 192 26.89 -10.70 -8.35
CA VAL A 192 26.90 -11.95 -9.15
C VAL A 192 28.33 -12.37 -9.49
N ALA A 193 29.21 -11.45 -9.85
CA ALA A 193 30.61 -11.76 -10.15
C ALA A 193 31.37 -12.30 -8.93
N ASP A 194 30.96 -11.90 -7.72
CA ASP A 194 31.49 -12.39 -6.45
C ASP A 194 30.90 -13.75 -6.05
N GLY A 195 29.92 -14.26 -6.81
CA GLY A 195 29.28 -15.56 -6.62
C GLY A 195 28.05 -15.55 -5.71
N GLU A 196 27.52 -14.35 -5.44
CA GLU A 196 26.37 -14.11 -4.58
C GLU A 196 25.13 -13.71 -5.39
N THR A 197 23.97 -13.65 -4.75
CA THR A 197 22.68 -13.31 -5.41
C THR A 197 22.20 -11.93 -4.95
N PRO A 198 22.01 -10.96 -5.86
CA PRO A 198 21.68 -9.60 -5.46
C PRO A 198 20.24 -9.41 -4.98
N TRP A 199 19.24 -10.06 -5.56
CA TRP A 199 17.84 -9.68 -5.38
C TRP A 199 16.95 -10.78 -4.81
N CYS A 200 16.15 -10.43 -3.84
CA CYS A 200 14.94 -11.14 -3.43
C CYS A 200 13.73 -10.48 -4.12
N ILE A 201 13.08 -11.19 -5.04
CA ILE A 201 11.90 -10.70 -5.78
C ILE A 201 10.79 -11.74 -5.67
N GLY A 202 9.64 -11.35 -5.14
CA GLY A 202 8.45 -12.18 -5.04
C GLY A 202 7.20 -11.42 -5.47
N LEU A 203 6.39 -12.01 -6.36
CA LEU A 203 5.16 -11.43 -6.89
C LEU A 203 3.90 -12.09 -6.35
N GLY A 204 4.05 -13.23 -5.64
CA GLY A 204 2.94 -14.01 -5.12
C GLY A 204 2.12 -13.21 -4.10
N SER A 205 0.79 -13.18 -4.27
CA SER A 205 -0.17 -12.52 -3.37
C SER A 205 -1.57 -13.10 -3.59
N GLY A 206 -1.71 -14.44 -3.64
CA GLY A 206 -3.01 -15.06 -3.90
C GLY A 206 -3.66 -14.56 -5.18
N GLY A 207 -4.89 -14.08 -5.11
CA GLY A 207 -5.63 -13.52 -6.24
C GLY A 207 -5.07 -12.19 -6.75
N ALA A 208 -4.26 -11.49 -5.94
CA ALA A 208 -3.60 -10.24 -6.32
C ALA A 208 -2.16 -10.46 -6.83
N THR A 209 -1.76 -11.71 -7.11
CA THR A 209 -0.41 -12.01 -7.63
C THR A 209 -0.08 -11.16 -8.85
N GLY A 210 1.07 -10.48 -8.81
CA GLY A 210 1.56 -9.59 -9.87
C GLY A 210 1.71 -8.14 -9.45
N TRP A 211 0.98 -7.65 -8.43
CA TRP A 211 1.06 -6.27 -8.00
C TRP A 211 2.48 -5.79 -7.60
N PRO A 212 3.39 -6.62 -7.01
CA PRO A 212 4.73 -6.12 -6.74
C PRO A 212 5.53 -5.80 -8.01
N ALA A 213 5.22 -6.46 -9.13
CA ALA A 213 5.85 -6.16 -10.41
C ALA A 213 5.33 -4.86 -11.04
N THR A 214 4.04 -4.53 -10.85
CA THR A 214 3.52 -3.24 -11.34
C THR A 214 4.20 -2.08 -10.66
N ASP A 215 4.44 -2.18 -9.34
CA ASP A 215 5.23 -1.20 -8.58
C ASP A 215 6.63 -0.96 -9.15
N TRP A 216 7.31 -2.03 -9.61
CA TRP A 216 8.61 -1.90 -10.28
C TRP A 216 8.50 -1.15 -11.61
N VAL A 217 7.53 -1.52 -12.44
CA VAL A 217 7.32 -0.90 -13.76
C VAL A 217 6.96 0.58 -13.61
N GLU A 218 6.09 0.91 -12.66
CA GLU A 218 5.66 2.27 -12.36
C GLU A 218 6.80 3.14 -11.87
N ASP A 219 7.60 2.62 -10.96
CA ASP A 219 8.76 3.31 -10.43
C ASP A 219 9.83 3.54 -11.53
N LEU A 220 10.02 2.55 -12.42
CA LEU A 220 10.90 2.68 -13.60
C LEU A 220 10.33 3.65 -14.65
N MET A 221 8.99 3.70 -14.83
CA MET A 221 8.35 4.72 -15.66
C MET A 221 8.70 6.13 -15.19
N LEU A 222 8.61 6.38 -13.88
CA LEU A 222 8.94 7.68 -13.28
C LEU A 222 10.43 8.03 -13.37
N ARG A 223 11.33 7.06 -13.53
CA ARG A 223 12.77 7.25 -13.65
C ARG A 223 13.26 7.41 -15.08
N THR A 224 12.46 6.99 -16.05
CA THR A 224 12.88 6.96 -17.45
C THR A 224 12.05 7.86 -18.35
N ASN A 225 10.91 8.39 -17.85
CA ASN A 225 9.99 9.23 -18.62
C ASN A 225 9.55 10.46 -17.82
N ALA A 226 9.06 11.49 -18.51
CA ALA A 226 8.49 12.67 -17.87
C ALA A 226 7.24 12.31 -17.04
N PRO A 227 6.94 13.03 -15.94
CA PRO A 227 5.76 12.79 -15.14
C PRO A 227 4.44 12.84 -15.91
N GLU A 228 4.38 13.67 -16.95
CA GLU A 228 3.23 13.80 -17.84
C GLU A 228 2.98 12.53 -18.66
N ASP A 229 4.03 11.80 -19.01
CA ASP A 229 3.93 10.50 -19.69
C ASP A 229 3.31 9.45 -18.75
N TYR A 230 3.67 9.49 -17.45
CA TYR A 230 3.06 8.65 -16.43
C TYR A 230 1.56 8.94 -16.28
N ASP A 231 1.20 10.21 -16.15
CA ASP A 231 -0.20 10.65 -16.02
C ASP A 231 -1.03 10.24 -17.24
N ALA A 232 -0.48 10.43 -18.45
CA ALA A 232 -1.11 10.04 -19.71
C ALA A 232 -1.27 8.50 -19.84
N TRP A 233 -0.31 7.73 -19.31
CA TRP A 233 -0.37 6.26 -19.28
C TRP A 233 -1.49 5.77 -18.36
N VAL A 234 -1.58 6.31 -17.16
CA VAL A 234 -2.62 5.96 -16.17
C VAL A 234 -4.03 6.21 -16.71
N THR A 235 -4.20 7.19 -17.60
CA THR A 235 -5.50 7.54 -18.23
C THR A 235 -5.72 6.92 -19.61
N ASN A 236 -4.76 6.10 -20.11
CA ASN A 236 -4.76 5.51 -21.46
C ASN A 236 -4.67 6.55 -22.62
N GLU A 237 -4.29 7.78 -22.35
CA GLU A 237 -3.88 8.73 -23.38
C GLU A 237 -2.57 8.28 -24.01
N LEU A 238 -1.57 7.88 -23.20
CA LEU A 238 -0.42 7.08 -23.62
C LEU A 238 -0.82 5.60 -23.54
N LYS A 239 -0.70 4.88 -24.65
CA LYS A 239 -1.13 3.47 -24.72
C LYS A 239 -0.18 2.57 -23.92
N PHE A 240 -0.71 1.46 -23.40
CA PHE A 240 0.08 0.51 -22.63
C PHE A 240 1.22 -0.12 -23.43
N ASN A 241 1.02 -0.29 -24.73
CA ASN A 241 2.03 -0.79 -25.66
C ASN A 241 2.87 0.31 -26.36
N ASP A 242 2.86 1.53 -25.82
CA ASP A 242 3.80 2.56 -26.24
C ASP A 242 5.25 2.14 -25.90
N PRO A 243 6.23 2.44 -26.75
CA PRO A 243 7.64 2.11 -26.50
C PRO A 243 8.20 2.53 -25.14
N LYS A 244 7.68 3.60 -24.54
CA LYS A 244 8.07 4.07 -23.20
C LYS A 244 7.67 3.08 -22.12
N VAL A 245 6.43 2.58 -22.16
CA VAL A 245 5.89 1.59 -21.22
C VAL A 245 6.55 0.24 -21.42
N VAL A 246 6.67 -0.20 -22.68
CA VAL A 246 7.37 -1.45 -23.03
C VAL A 246 8.79 -1.45 -22.50
N LYS A 247 9.49 -0.29 -22.62
CA LYS A 247 10.84 -0.16 -22.06
C LYS A 247 10.87 -0.29 -20.54
N ALA A 248 9.93 0.30 -19.81
CA ALA A 248 9.86 0.16 -18.35
C ALA A 248 9.61 -1.30 -17.92
N ILE A 249 8.79 -2.04 -18.67
CA ILE A 249 8.60 -3.48 -18.47
C ILE A 249 9.90 -4.25 -18.74
N ASP A 250 10.62 -3.94 -19.82
CA ASP A 250 11.93 -4.55 -20.12
C ASP A 250 12.98 -4.21 -19.05
N ASP A 251 13.00 -2.96 -18.55
CA ASP A 251 13.90 -2.54 -17.48
C ASP A 251 13.63 -3.31 -16.17
N PHE A 252 12.37 -3.60 -15.83
CA PHE A 252 12.04 -4.53 -14.75
C PHE A 252 12.54 -5.94 -15.07
N GLY A 253 12.38 -6.39 -16.31
CA GLY A 253 12.88 -7.69 -16.75
C GLY A 253 14.39 -7.85 -16.60
N TRP A 254 15.17 -6.76 -16.69
CA TRP A 254 16.60 -6.81 -16.44
C TRP A 254 16.90 -7.29 -15.01
N PHE A 255 16.12 -6.86 -14.01
CA PHE A 255 16.26 -7.33 -12.63
C PHE A 255 15.67 -8.74 -12.41
N ALA A 256 14.47 -9.01 -12.94
CA ALA A 256 13.65 -10.15 -12.57
C ALA A 256 13.81 -11.38 -13.46
N LYS A 257 14.41 -11.26 -14.65
CA LYS A 257 14.50 -12.36 -15.66
C LYS A 257 15.92 -12.86 -15.89
N ASN A 258 16.81 -12.69 -14.92
CA ASN A 258 18.14 -13.28 -14.91
C ASN A 258 18.27 -14.24 -13.72
N ASP A 259 18.54 -15.52 -13.99
CA ASP A 259 18.62 -16.55 -12.95
C ASP A 259 19.69 -16.27 -11.89
N ASP A 260 20.78 -15.60 -12.27
CA ASP A 260 21.87 -15.27 -11.35
C ASP A 260 21.53 -14.03 -10.49
N PHE A 261 20.49 -13.26 -10.86
CA PHE A 261 20.12 -12.03 -10.15
C PHE A 261 19.12 -12.28 -9.02
N VAL A 262 18.32 -13.33 -9.09
CA VAL A 262 17.18 -13.56 -8.19
C VAL A 262 17.36 -14.79 -7.34
N ALA A 263 17.14 -14.68 -6.04
CA ALA A 263 17.14 -15.81 -5.12
C ALA A 263 16.08 -16.84 -5.54
N GLY A 264 16.55 -18.09 -5.75
CA GLY A 264 15.73 -19.17 -6.30
C GLY A 264 15.55 -19.14 -7.83
N GLY A 265 16.20 -18.22 -8.54
CA GLY A 265 16.15 -18.06 -9.99
C GLY A 265 14.83 -17.46 -10.49
N THR A 266 14.75 -17.20 -11.80
CA THR A 266 13.58 -16.56 -12.46
C THR A 266 12.29 -17.34 -12.28
N GLY A 267 12.36 -18.67 -12.15
CA GLY A 267 11.20 -19.54 -11.92
C GLY A 267 10.52 -19.34 -10.58
N SER A 268 11.20 -18.74 -9.58
CA SER A 268 10.65 -18.46 -8.25
C SER A 268 9.87 -17.14 -8.18
N VAL A 269 10.14 -16.19 -9.09
CA VAL A 269 9.65 -14.82 -9.01
C VAL A 269 8.13 -14.73 -8.87
N ALA A 270 7.38 -15.42 -9.71
CA ALA A 270 5.92 -15.40 -9.65
C ALA A 270 5.34 -16.20 -8.47
N ALA A 271 6.08 -17.18 -7.96
CA ALA A 271 5.61 -18.13 -6.95
C ALA A 271 5.91 -17.71 -5.51
N THR A 272 7.00 -16.96 -5.31
CA THR A 272 7.39 -16.48 -3.97
C THR A 272 6.40 -15.43 -3.51
N ASP A 273 5.78 -15.66 -2.35
CA ASP A 273 4.88 -14.68 -1.72
C ASP A 273 5.66 -13.40 -1.36
N PHE A 274 5.07 -12.24 -1.60
CA PHE A 274 5.73 -10.96 -1.33
C PHE A 274 6.10 -10.78 0.15
N ARG A 275 5.35 -11.41 1.06
CA ARG A 275 5.59 -11.39 2.52
C ARG A 275 6.77 -12.26 2.92
N ASP A 276 7.05 -13.29 2.13
CA ASP A 276 8.18 -14.19 2.38
C ASP A 276 9.46 -13.74 1.65
N SER A 277 9.31 -12.99 0.57
CA SER A 277 10.40 -12.54 -0.27
C SER A 277 11.53 -11.81 0.50
N PRO A 278 11.26 -10.86 1.43
CA PRO A 278 12.31 -10.15 2.15
C PRO A 278 13.11 -11.03 3.15
N LYS A 279 12.58 -12.19 3.52
CA LYS A 279 13.22 -13.05 4.54
C LYS A 279 14.61 -13.52 4.13
N GLY A 280 14.87 -13.64 2.84
CA GLY A 280 16.19 -13.99 2.31
C GLY A 280 17.31 -13.00 2.69
N LEU A 281 16.96 -11.72 2.98
CA LEU A 281 17.92 -10.73 3.48
C LEU A 281 18.53 -11.12 4.83
N PHE A 282 17.76 -11.83 5.66
CA PHE A 282 18.07 -12.17 7.05
C PHE A 282 18.64 -13.59 7.22
N GLU A 283 18.85 -14.33 6.14
CA GLU A 283 19.51 -15.63 6.20
C GLU A 283 21.02 -15.49 6.43
N SER A 284 21.67 -16.51 6.95
CA SER A 284 23.12 -16.52 7.17
C SER A 284 23.75 -17.79 6.58
N PRO A 285 24.48 -17.68 5.43
CA PRO A 285 24.71 -16.47 4.63
C PRO A 285 23.42 -15.95 4.00
N PRO A 286 23.36 -14.65 3.63
CA PRO A 286 22.16 -14.08 3.03
C PRO A 286 21.82 -14.76 1.71
N ALA A 287 20.53 -15.02 1.47
CA ALA A 287 20.07 -15.55 0.19
C ALA A 287 20.02 -14.48 -0.90
N CYS A 288 19.97 -13.22 -0.49
CA CYS A 288 20.01 -12.03 -1.36
C CYS A 288 20.44 -10.80 -0.55
N TYR A 289 20.86 -9.73 -1.24
CA TYR A 289 21.31 -8.49 -0.61
C TYR A 289 20.26 -7.38 -0.63
N PHE A 290 19.34 -7.38 -1.61
CA PHE A 290 18.37 -6.31 -1.84
C PHE A 290 16.95 -6.85 -2.02
N HIS A 291 15.99 -6.06 -1.50
CA HIS A 291 14.56 -6.26 -1.73
C HIS A 291 13.88 -4.91 -1.98
N ARG A 292 13.35 -4.68 -3.21
CA ARG A 292 12.61 -3.45 -3.50
C ARG A 292 11.14 -3.65 -3.11
N GLN A 293 10.66 -2.86 -2.14
CA GLN A 293 9.28 -2.91 -1.68
C GLN A 293 8.91 -1.63 -0.92
N ALA A 294 7.61 -1.38 -0.82
CA ALA A 294 7.03 -0.26 -0.09
C ALA A 294 7.32 -0.28 1.42
N SER A 295 7.09 0.86 2.08
CA SER A 295 7.36 1.09 3.50
C SER A 295 6.69 0.09 4.44
N PHE A 296 5.54 -0.49 4.09
CA PHE A 296 4.84 -1.45 4.93
C PHE A 296 5.53 -2.81 5.07
N ILE A 297 6.53 -3.13 4.21
CA ILE A 297 7.13 -4.48 4.17
C ILE A 297 7.81 -4.86 5.49
N THR A 298 8.17 -3.88 6.30
CA THR A 298 8.78 -4.10 7.63
C THR A 298 7.92 -4.97 8.54
N THR A 299 6.60 -4.99 8.34
CA THR A 299 5.68 -5.85 9.10
C THR A 299 5.87 -7.34 8.85
N PHE A 300 6.57 -7.71 7.77
CA PHE A 300 6.86 -9.09 7.38
C PHE A 300 8.32 -9.49 7.58
N PHE A 301 9.12 -8.63 8.18
CA PHE A 301 10.48 -8.98 8.60
C PHE A 301 10.44 -9.99 9.76
N PRO A 302 11.53 -10.73 10.01
CA PRO A 302 11.59 -11.63 11.16
C PRO A 302 11.26 -10.92 12.48
N GLU A 303 10.59 -11.63 13.38
CA GLU A 303 10.23 -11.10 14.70
C GLU A 303 11.48 -10.61 15.44
N GLY A 304 11.41 -9.40 15.99
CA GLY A 304 12.51 -8.78 16.73
C GLY A 304 13.46 -7.95 15.86
N THR A 305 13.26 -7.89 14.55
CA THR A 305 14.04 -7.00 13.67
C THR A 305 13.85 -5.54 14.08
N VAL A 306 14.96 -4.86 14.36
CA VAL A 306 14.98 -3.42 14.65
C VAL A 306 15.27 -2.67 13.33
N VAL A 307 14.25 -2.02 12.80
CA VAL A 307 14.37 -1.24 11.55
C VAL A 307 15.23 0.00 11.81
N GLY A 308 16.24 0.22 10.99
CA GLY A 308 17.28 1.23 11.18
C GLY A 308 18.58 0.70 11.80
N GLU A 309 18.57 -0.55 12.33
CA GLU A 309 19.73 -1.25 12.86
C GLU A 309 19.95 -2.58 12.13
N ASP A 310 19.01 -3.55 12.27
CA ASP A 310 19.10 -4.88 11.66
C ASP A 310 18.70 -4.88 10.17
N ALA A 311 17.80 -3.97 9.79
CA ALA A 311 17.39 -3.74 8.42
C ALA A 311 17.30 -2.25 8.15
N ASP A 312 17.65 -1.82 6.96
CA ASP A 312 17.60 -0.44 6.56
C ASP A 312 17.16 -0.31 5.11
N PHE A 313 16.93 0.90 4.64
CA PHE A 313 16.56 1.19 3.25
C PHE A 313 17.39 2.30 2.65
N PHE A 314 17.44 2.30 1.33
CA PHE A 314 17.83 3.46 0.54
C PHE A 314 16.75 3.79 -0.50
N TYR A 315 16.72 5.03 -0.92
CA TYR A 315 15.85 5.47 -2.00
C TYR A 315 16.18 4.71 -3.28
N PHE A 316 15.21 4.11 -3.95
CA PHE A 316 15.41 3.48 -5.26
C PHE A 316 15.92 4.53 -6.24
N PRO A 317 17.20 4.45 -6.66
CA PRO A 317 17.89 5.62 -7.17
C PRO A 317 17.40 6.05 -8.55
N ALA A 318 17.51 7.37 -8.81
CA ALA A 318 17.28 7.95 -10.12
C ALA A 318 18.52 7.79 -11.01
N PRO A 319 18.40 7.92 -12.37
CA PRO A 319 19.53 7.95 -13.27
C PRO A 319 20.54 9.05 -12.92
N ALA A 320 21.84 8.78 -13.18
CA ALA A 320 22.94 9.68 -12.86
C ALA A 320 22.89 11.04 -13.60
N ASP A 321 22.18 11.12 -14.72
CA ASP A 321 22.03 12.36 -15.49
C ASP A 321 21.18 13.42 -14.79
N GLY A 322 20.40 13.02 -13.77
CA GLY A 322 19.58 13.89 -12.95
C GLY A 322 18.44 14.60 -13.71
N SER A 323 18.15 14.21 -14.94
CA SER A 323 17.21 14.91 -15.83
C SER A 323 15.78 14.94 -15.30
N LEU A 324 15.38 13.91 -14.54
CA LEU A 324 14.06 13.76 -13.93
C LEU A 324 14.05 14.04 -12.41
N GLY A 325 15.21 14.42 -11.84
CA GLY A 325 15.37 14.68 -10.42
C GLY A 325 15.22 13.42 -9.57
N GLN A 326 14.45 13.51 -8.49
CA GLN A 326 14.17 12.41 -7.55
C GLN A 326 12.67 12.10 -7.53
N PRO A 327 12.16 11.32 -8.48
CA PRO A 327 10.75 10.92 -8.47
C PRO A 327 10.46 9.88 -7.38
N VAL A 328 9.29 9.97 -6.76
CA VAL A 328 8.82 9.05 -5.73
C VAL A 328 7.47 8.48 -6.13
N LEU A 329 7.38 7.16 -6.12
CA LEU A 329 6.14 6.41 -6.20
C LEU A 329 5.58 6.23 -4.79
N GLY A 330 4.30 6.47 -4.61
CA GLY A 330 3.59 6.25 -3.35
C GLY A 330 2.27 5.53 -3.54
N GLY A 331 1.69 5.11 -2.45
CA GLY A 331 0.39 4.45 -2.40
C GLY A 331 -0.35 4.77 -1.12
N GLY A 332 -1.42 4.06 -0.88
CA GLY A 332 -2.18 4.17 0.36
C GLY A 332 -3.46 3.35 0.33
N THR A 333 -4.11 3.26 1.47
CA THR A 333 -5.37 2.53 1.60
C THR A 333 -6.51 3.45 1.99
N LEU A 334 -7.66 3.20 1.39
CA LEU A 334 -8.86 4.01 1.47
C LEU A 334 -9.99 3.20 2.09
N PHE A 335 -10.75 3.80 3.00
CA PHE A 335 -11.94 3.18 3.60
C PHE A 335 -13.20 3.73 2.95
N SER A 336 -14.04 2.85 2.42
CA SER A 336 -15.34 3.20 1.81
C SER A 336 -16.50 2.52 2.52
N VAL A 337 -17.62 3.20 2.65
CA VAL A 337 -18.87 2.68 3.19
C VAL A 337 -19.73 2.12 2.06
N LEU A 338 -20.33 0.92 2.25
CA LEU A 338 -21.12 0.25 1.22
C LEU A 338 -22.58 0.05 1.63
N THR A 339 -22.91 0.13 2.91
CA THR A 339 -24.26 -0.08 3.43
C THR A 339 -24.74 1.14 4.23
N ASP A 340 -26.02 1.17 4.58
CA ASP A 340 -26.64 2.18 5.44
C ASP A 340 -26.46 1.92 6.94
N ASN A 341 -25.56 1.00 7.32
CA ASN A 341 -25.20 0.74 8.69
C ASN A 341 -24.60 2.01 9.36
N PRO A 342 -25.23 2.55 10.42
CA PRO A 342 -24.74 3.80 11.05
C PRO A 342 -23.36 3.68 11.69
N ALA A 343 -22.89 2.47 11.96
CA ALA A 343 -21.53 2.25 12.45
C ALA A 343 -20.46 2.55 11.37
N GLY A 344 -20.80 2.45 10.07
CA GLY A 344 -19.87 2.74 8.98
C GLY A 344 -19.36 4.19 8.97
N PRO A 345 -20.25 5.20 8.85
CA PRO A 345 -19.84 6.60 8.97
C PRO A 345 -19.13 6.93 10.29
N ALA A 346 -19.60 6.38 11.43
CA ALA A 346 -18.96 6.58 12.72
C ALA A 346 -17.51 6.02 12.74
N PHE A 347 -17.27 4.90 12.05
CA PHE A 347 -15.92 4.35 11.90
C PHE A 347 -15.02 5.27 11.06
N ILE A 348 -15.55 5.85 9.97
CA ILE A 348 -14.82 6.86 9.18
C ILE A 348 -14.44 8.07 10.05
N GLU A 349 -15.34 8.55 10.90
CA GLU A 349 -15.05 9.68 11.81
C GLU A 349 -14.04 9.30 12.91
N PHE A 350 -14.06 8.05 13.38
CA PHE A 350 -13.01 7.54 14.27
C PHE A 350 -11.64 7.56 13.59
N LEU A 351 -11.56 7.12 12.32
CA LEU A 351 -10.31 7.16 11.55
C LEU A 351 -9.79 8.59 11.30
N GLN A 352 -10.61 9.63 11.46
CA GLN A 352 -10.17 11.04 11.43
C GLN A 352 -9.44 11.46 12.70
N THR A 353 -9.54 10.70 13.79
CA THR A 353 -8.89 11.05 15.05
C THR A 353 -7.40 10.74 15.03
N PRO A 354 -6.54 11.58 15.62
CA PRO A 354 -5.12 11.27 15.76
C PRO A 354 -4.85 9.90 16.38
N ILE A 355 -5.61 9.54 17.43
CA ILE A 355 -5.40 8.27 18.14
C ILE A 355 -5.55 7.05 17.25
N ALA A 356 -6.49 7.05 16.29
CA ALA A 356 -6.68 5.96 15.36
C ALA A 356 -5.44 5.68 14.50
N HIS A 357 -4.63 6.71 14.23
CA HIS A 357 -3.35 6.59 13.52
C HIS A 357 -2.23 6.21 14.48
N GLU A 358 -2.15 6.87 15.64
CA GLU A 358 -1.04 6.74 16.60
C GLU A 358 -0.92 5.32 17.16
N ILE A 359 -2.03 4.59 17.34
CA ILE A 359 -2.01 3.18 17.77
C ILE A 359 -1.24 2.29 16.79
N TRP A 360 -1.40 2.49 15.48
CA TRP A 360 -0.65 1.74 14.49
C TRP A 360 0.76 2.31 14.34
N MET A 361 0.92 3.65 14.34
CA MET A 361 2.24 4.32 14.29
C MET A 361 3.21 3.81 15.34
N ALA A 362 2.71 3.51 16.55
CA ALA A 362 3.50 2.98 17.66
C ALA A 362 3.92 1.51 17.48
N GLN A 363 3.70 0.95 16.30
CA GLN A 363 4.09 -0.42 15.95
C GLN A 363 5.02 -0.39 14.74
N GLN A 364 4.61 -0.87 13.57
CA GLN A 364 5.48 -0.89 12.37
C GLN A 364 4.66 -0.65 11.09
N GLY A 365 5.34 -0.24 10.00
CA GLY A 365 4.79 -0.24 8.65
C GLY A 365 3.63 0.73 8.41
N PHE A 366 3.49 1.78 9.22
CA PHE A 366 2.41 2.75 9.09
C PHE A 366 2.96 4.16 8.83
N LEU A 367 2.49 4.77 7.77
CA LEU A 367 2.69 6.19 7.50
C LEU A 367 1.33 6.86 7.36
N THR A 368 1.25 8.11 7.77
CA THR A 368 0.03 8.90 7.63
C THR A 368 0.32 10.33 7.17
N PRO A 369 -0.51 10.91 6.30
CA PRO A 369 -0.46 12.34 5.99
C PRO A 369 -1.11 13.23 7.06
N HIS A 370 -1.68 12.68 8.13
CA HIS A 370 -2.44 13.40 9.15
C HIS A 370 -1.54 14.34 9.98
N LYS A 371 -1.76 15.66 9.89
CA LYS A 371 -0.95 16.70 10.57
C LYS A 371 -1.16 16.76 12.09
N GLY A 372 -2.25 16.20 12.60
CA GLY A 372 -2.62 16.26 14.02
C GLY A 372 -2.04 15.13 14.86
N VAL A 373 -1.33 14.15 14.27
CA VAL A 373 -0.70 13.08 15.04
C VAL A 373 0.57 13.56 15.73
N ASN A 374 0.89 12.93 16.85
CA ASN A 374 2.18 13.13 17.51
C ASN A 374 3.26 12.30 16.81
N PRO A 375 4.28 12.92 16.17
CA PRO A 375 5.33 12.16 15.49
C PRO A 375 6.19 11.33 16.46
N GLU A 376 6.19 11.62 17.76
CA GLU A 376 6.89 10.81 18.77
C GLU A 376 6.21 9.44 19.00
N ALA A 377 4.98 9.26 18.53
CA ALA A 377 4.30 7.96 18.56
C ALA A 377 4.86 6.95 17.55
N TYR A 378 5.65 7.36 16.55
CA TYR A 378 6.29 6.40 15.65
C TYR A 378 7.32 5.54 16.39
N ALA A 379 7.10 4.22 16.39
CA ALA A 379 8.07 3.27 16.92
C ALA A 379 9.29 3.08 16.00
N ASP A 380 9.10 3.30 14.71
CA ASP A 380 10.11 3.07 13.67
C ASP A 380 11.02 4.29 13.50
N PRO A 381 12.32 4.20 13.87
CA PRO A 381 13.24 5.34 13.78
C PRO A 381 13.55 5.78 12.35
N VAL A 382 13.25 4.96 11.33
CA VAL A 382 13.51 5.30 9.92
C VAL A 382 12.39 6.12 9.28
N VAL A 383 11.25 6.26 9.93
CA VAL A 383 10.10 7.04 9.41
C VAL A 383 10.51 8.49 9.09
N GLY A 384 11.36 9.10 9.91
CA GLY A 384 11.93 10.43 9.62
C GLY A 384 12.65 10.48 8.28
N ARG A 385 13.45 9.46 7.96
CA ARG A 385 14.18 9.36 6.68
C ARG A 385 13.24 9.07 5.49
N MET A 386 12.15 8.31 5.69
CA MET A 386 11.10 8.17 4.67
C MET A 386 10.41 9.51 4.38
N GLY A 387 10.17 10.31 5.43
CA GLY A 387 9.72 11.69 5.30
C GLY A 387 10.69 12.56 4.48
N GLU A 388 12.00 12.40 4.67
CA GLU A 388 13.01 13.09 3.87
C GLU A 388 12.97 12.67 2.38
N VAL A 389 12.72 11.40 2.07
CA VAL A 389 12.51 10.94 0.68
C VAL A 389 11.35 11.69 0.05
N LEU A 390 10.24 11.85 0.76
CA LEU A 390 9.06 12.59 0.28
C LEU A 390 9.34 14.10 0.14
N LEU A 391 10.05 14.69 1.11
CA LEU A 391 10.39 16.13 1.09
C LEU A 391 11.35 16.49 -0.04
N ASN A 392 12.28 15.61 -0.38
CA ASN A 392 13.24 15.77 -1.45
C ASN A 392 12.70 15.36 -2.83
N ALA A 393 11.51 14.78 -2.88
CA ALA A 393 10.88 14.37 -4.13
C ALA A 393 10.66 15.56 -5.06
N THR A 394 11.21 15.49 -6.27
CA THR A 394 10.92 16.46 -7.33
C THR A 394 9.59 16.19 -8.02
N THR A 395 9.16 14.94 -7.96
CA THR A 395 7.89 14.43 -8.48
C THR A 395 7.36 13.36 -7.54
N PHE A 396 6.10 13.45 -7.17
CA PHE A 396 5.37 12.38 -6.50
C PHE A 396 4.22 11.92 -7.38
N ARG A 397 4.06 10.61 -7.53
CA ARG A 397 2.87 10.01 -8.16
C ARG A 397 2.36 8.86 -7.31
N PHE A 398 1.03 8.80 -7.25
CA PHE A 398 0.35 7.64 -6.70
C PHE A 398 0.53 6.46 -7.66
N ASP A 399 0.54 5.25 -7.13
CA ASP A 399 0.58 3.98 -7.84
C ASP A 399 -0.36 3.98 -9.06
N GLY A 400 0.22 3.76 -10.23
CA GLY A 400 -0.53 3.88 -11.49
C GLY A 400 -1.55 2.77 -11.66
N SER A 401 -1.19 1.53 -11.31
CA SER A 401 -2.11 0.39 -11.39
C SER A 401 -3.30 0.57 -10.46
N ASP A 402 -3.09 1.14 -9.27
CA ASP A 402 -4.13 1.44 -8.31
C ASP A 402 -5.09 2.55 -8.77
N MET A 403 -4.59 3.47 -9.62
CA MET A 403 -5.38 4.55 -10.21
C MET A 403 -6.16 4.12 -11.47
N MET A 404 -5.70 3.08 -12.17
CA MET A 404 -6.35 2.57 -13.38
C MET A 404 -7.70 1.93 -13.05
N PRO A 405 -8.61 1.77 -14.06
CA PRO A 405 -9.80 0.95 -13.87
C PRO A 405 -9.43 -0.44 -13.33
N GLY A 406 -10.16 -0.96 -12.35
CA GLY A 406 -9.82 -2.21 -11.68
C GLY A 406 -9.58 -3.41 -12.60
N ALA A 407 -10.33 -3.50 -13.74
CA ALA A 407 -10.11 -4.53 -14.74
C ALA A 407 -8.72 -4.44 -15.43
N ILE A 408 -8.10 -3.26 -15.41
CA ILE A 408 -6.77 -3.02 -15.98
C ILE A 408 -5.73 -3.11 -14.88
N GLY A 409 -5.76 -2.23 -13.89
CA GLY A 409 -4.74 -2.14 -12.86
C GLY A 409 -4.66 -3.42 -12.02
N ALA A 410 -5.74 -3.79 -11.34
CA ALA A 410 -5.84 -5.00 -10.51
C ALA A 410 -6.18 -6.29 -11.31
N GLY A 411 -6.28 -6.20 -12.62
CA GLY A 411 -6.58 -7.32 -13.50
C GLY A 411 -5.52 -7.58 -14.55
N ALA A 412 -5.65 -6.93 -15.71
CA ALA A 412 -4.81 -7.20 -16.86
C ALA A 412 -3.33 -6.87 -16.65
N PHE A 413 -3.02 -5.83 -15.88
CA PHE A 413 -1.64 -5.45 -15.61
C PHE A 413 -0.97 -6.47 -14.68
N TRP A 414 -1.60 -6.84 -13.55
CA TRP A 414 -1.05 -7.87 -12.66
C TRP A 414 -0.80 -9.17 -13.40
N THR A 415 -1.80 -9.69 -14.13
CA THR A 415 -1.66 -10.94 -14.89
C THR A 415 -0.65 -10.82 -16.02
N GLY A 416 -0.57 -9.67 -16.68
CA GLY A 416 0.42 -9.38 -17.70
C GLY A 416 1.86 -9.44 -17.17
N MET A 417 2.09 -8.98 -15.93
CA MET A 417 3.41 -9.05 -15.30
C MET A 417 3.78 -10.47 -14.88
N VAL A 418 2.82 -11.26 -14.40
CA VAL A 418 3.03 -12.69 -14.15
C VAL A 418 3.41 -13.43 -15.46
N ASP A 419 2.70 -13.17 -16.54
CA ASP A 419 2.99 -13.70 -17.87
C ASP A 419 4.37 -13.27 -18.38
N PHE A 420 4.75 -12.00 -18.13
CA PHE A 420 6.03 -11.47 -18.53
C PHE A 420 7.20 -12.18 -17.83
N VAL A 421 7.16 -12.33 -16.50
CA VAL A 421 8.20 -13.08 -15.78
C VAL A 421 8.14 -14.59 -16.12
N GLY A 422 6.97 -15.09 -16.48
CA GLY A 422 6.74 -16.45 -16.97
C GLY A 422 7.27 -16.73 -18.39
N GLY A 423 7.83 -15.71 -19.09
CA GLY A 423 8.53 -15.89 -20.35
C GLY A 423 8.01 -15.08 -21.54
N LYS A 424 6.87 -14.37 -21.43
CA LYS A 424 6.46 -13.43 -22.48
C LYS A 424 7.47 -12.28 -22.63
N SER A 425 7.55 -11.71 -23.82
CA SER A 425 8.25 -10.44 -24.03
C SER A 425 7.47 -9.27 -23.43
N ALA A 426 8.14 -8.16 -23.14
CA ALA A 426 7.50 -6.94 -22.68
C ALA A 426 6.44 -6.42 -23.66
N GLN A 427 6.72 -6.52 -24.98
CA GLN A 427 5.77 -6.11 -26.01
C GLN A 427 4.51 -6.99 -26.01
N GLU A 428 4.64 -8.32 -25.90
CA GLU A 428 3.48 -9.23 -25.85
C GLU A 428 2.61 -8.99 -24.60
N ALA A 429 3.23 -8.76 -23.44
CA ALA A 429 2.53 -8.42 -22.22
C ALA A 429 1.78 -7.07 -22.35
N ALA A 430 2.47 -6.05 -22.85
CA ALA A 430 1.90 -4.72 -23.06
C ALA A 430 0.75 -4.72 -24.09
N ASP A 431 0.89 -5.45 -25.20
CA ASP A 431 -0.17 -5.60 -26.22
C ASP A 431 -1.41 -6.29 -25.65
N GLN A 432 -1.23 -7.29 -24.79
CA GLN A 432 -2.34 -7.99 -24.14
C GLN A 432 -3.08 -7.06 -23.18
N ILE A 433 -2.36 -6.28 -22.34
CA ILE A 433 -2.96 -5.33 -21.41
C ILE A 433 -3.72 -4.24 -22.19
N GLN A 434 -3.11 -3.69 -23.25
CA GLN A 434 -3.77 -2.69 -24.10
C GLN A 434 -5.03 -3.23 -24.75
N SER A 435 -4.98 -4.46 -25.25
CA SER A 435 -6.16 -5.11 -25.85
C SER A 435 -7.32 -5.23 -24.87
N THR A 436 -7.02 -5.52 -23.59
CA THR A 436 -8.05 -5.53 -22.52
C THR A 436 -8.61 -4.13 -22.30
N TRP A 437 -7.76 -3.11 -22.26
CA TRP A 437 -8.20 -1.73 -22.08
C TRP A 437 -9.11 -1.26 -23.21
N ASP A 438 -8.78 -1.60 -24.45
CA ASP A 438 -9.59 -1.25 -25.62
C ASP A 438 -11.01 -1.87 -25.58
N THR A 439 -11.24 -2.93 -24.79
CA THR A 439 -12.59 -3.50 -24.58
C THR A 439 -13.45 -2.74 -23.60
N LEU A 440 -12.86 -1.85 -22.78
CA LEU A 440 -13.57 -1.04 -21.79
C LEU A 440 -14.13 0.29 -22.39
N GLN A 441 -13.68 0.62 -23.60
CA GLN A 441 -14.12 1.80 -24.36
C GLN A 441 -15.27 1.39 -25.30
#